data_703bbc7a9144d31d8ad359baf42d9bb3
#
_entry.id   703bbc7a9144d31d8ad359baf42d9bb3
#
_cell.length_a   1.000
_cell.length_b   1.000
_cell.length_c   1.000
_cell.angle_alpha   90.00
_cell.angle_beta   90.00
_cell.angle_gamma   90.00
#
_symmetry.space_group_name_H-M   'P 1'
#
loop_
_entity.id
_entity.type
_entity.pdbx_description
1 polymer ?
#
loop_
_entity_poly.entity_id
_entity_poly.type
_entity_poly.pdbx_seq_one_letter_code
_entity_poly.pdbx_strand_id
1 'polypeptide(L)'
;MYTAKIGTLSELVTAGDQFNQQHITLAGYEKETQTPADELAASRTARAAVFIRNDPARPTQTGELVGMLPAPKGKRFTMTEQQTLLSHGVATAYVESGVLRIQRDVTTYRKNAYGVADNSYLDSETLHTSAYVLRKLKSVITSKYGRHKLASDGTRFGPGQAIVTPAVIKGELLATYRQLERAGIVENYELFKKYLVVERDASDPNRLNTLFPPDYVNQLRVFAVVNQFRLQYSEESA
;
A
#
# COMPACT_ATOMS: atom_id res chain seq x y z
N MET A 1 -10.35 6.13 -1.82
CA MET A 1 -11.84 5.98 -1.74
C MET A 1 -12.15 4.50 -1.81
N TYR A 2 -12.89 3.99 -0.83
CA TYR A 2 -13.42 2.62 -0.87
C TYR A 2 -14.89 2.66 -1.28
N THR A 3 -15.28 1.80 -2.19
CA THR A 3 -16.67 1.66 -2.65
C THR A 3 -16.97 0.18 -2.88
N ALA A 4 -18.24 -0.17 -3.02
CA ALA A 4 -18.66 -1.53 -3.27
C ALA A 4 -19.73 -1.61 -4.37
N LYS A 5 -19.77 -2.72 -5.06
CA LYS A 5 -20.80 -3.06 -6.04
C LYS A 5 -21.16 -4.54 -5.90
N ILE A 6 -22.46 -4.82 -5.95
CA ILE A 6 -23.03 -6.16 -5.98
C ILE A 6 -23.39 -6.46 -7.43
N GLY A 7 -23.05 -7.63 -7.94
CA GLY A 7 -23.38 -8.00 -9.31
C GLY A 7 -22.87 -9.39 -9.70
N THR A 8 -23.14 -9.76 -10.95
CA THR A 8 -22.53 -10.92 -11.60
C THR A 8 -21.06 -10.64 -11.91
N LEU A 9 -20.28 -11.67 -12.19
CA LEU A 9 -18.89 -11.54 -12.62
C LEU A 9 -18.73 -10.53 -13.78
N SER A 10 -19.55 -10.63 -14.82
CA SER A 10 -19.49 -9.76 -15.99
C SER A 10 -19.81 -8.30 -15.67
N GLU A 11 -20.81 -8.05 -14.82
CA GLU A 11 -21.17 -6.69 -14.38
C GLU A 11 -20.09 -6.04 -13.53
N LEU A 12 -19.39 -6.82 -12.72
CA LEU A 12 -18.29 -6.36 -11.89
C LEU A 12 -17.01 -6.10 -12.71
N VAL A 13 -16.68 -6.99 -13.64
CA VAL A 13 -15.58 -6.79 -14.60
C VAL A 13 -15.81 -5.51 -15.41
N THR A 14 -16.99 -5.35 -15.98
CA THR A 14 -17.35 -4.14 -16.71
C THR A 14 -17.21 -2.88 -15.85
N ALA A 15 -17.64 -2.94 -14.58
CA ALA A 15 -17.49 -1.83 -13.67
C ALA A 15 -16.02 -1.52 -13.33
N GLY A 16 -15.19 -2.54 -13.11
CA GLY A 16 -13.75 -2.36 -12.90
C GLY A 16 -13.06 -1.72 -14.10
N ASP A 17 -13.44 -2.14 -15.30
CA ASP A 17 -12.85 -1.65 -16.56
C ASP A 17 -13.19 -0.19 -16.88
N GLN A 18 -14.24 0.36 -16.28
CA GLN A 18 -14.59 1.78 -16.41
C GLN A 18 -13.61 2.72 -15.68
N PHE A 19 -12.81 2.20 -14.76
CA PHE A 19 -11.88 2.99 -13.96
C PHE A 19 -10.42 2.57 -14.23
N ASN A 20 -9.52 3.52 -14.05
CA ASN A 20 -8.07 3.30 -14.00
C ASN A 20 -7.47 4.31 -13.02
N GLN A 21 -7.86 4.20 -11.74
CA GLN A 21 -7.55 5.19 -10.70
C GLN A 21 -6.92 4.53 -9.49
N GLN A 22 -5.73 4.99 -9.13
CA GLN A 22 -5.00 4.50 -7.96
C GLN A 22 -5.68 4.83 -6.62
N HIS A 23 -6.57 5.84 -6.59
CA HIS A 23 -7.24 6.27 -5.36
C HIS A 23 -8.63 5.64 -5.16
N ILE A 24 -9.01 4.68 -6.02
CA ILE A 24 -10.30 3.99 -5.92
C ILE A 24 -10.05 2.50 -5.70
N THR A 25 -10.62 1.97 -4.63
CA THR A 25 -10.78 0.53 -4.37
C THR A 25 -12.25 0.20 -4.55
N LEU A 26 -12.59 -0.51 -5.62
CA LEU A 26 -13.94 -1.01 -5.92
C LEU A 26 -14.03 -2.45 -5.45
N ALA A 27 -14.77 -2.71 -4.37
CA ALA A 27 -15.01 -4.06 -3.90
C ALA A 27 -16.22 -4.70 -4.61
N GLY A 28 -15.99 -5.86 -5.22
CA GLY A 28 -17.03 -6.65 -5.86
C GLY A 28 -17.57 -7.73 -4.93
N TYR A 29 -18.91 -7.85 -4.91
CA TYR A 29 -19.62 -8.90 -4.18
C TYR A 29 -20.63 -9.58 -5.09
N GLU A 30 -20.93 -10.84 -4.77
CA GLU A 30 -21.87 -11.67 -5.52
C GLU A 30 -23.27 -11.07 -5.57
N LYS A 31 -23.98 -11.30 -6.67
CA LYS A 31 -25.33 -10.78 -6.90
C LYS A 31 -26.32 -11.13 -5.78
N GLU A 32 -26.16 -12.31 -5.18
CA GLU A 32 -27.02 -12.83 -4.10
C GLU A 32 -26.48 -12.50 -2.71
N THR A 33 -25.52 -11.56 -2.59
CA THR A 33 -25.07 -11.06 -1.30
C THR A 33 -26.22 -10.38 -0.58
N GLN A 34 -26.43 -10.73 0.70
CA GLN A 34 -27.62 -10.33 1.46
C GLN A 34 -27.49 -8.94 2.08
N THR A 35 -26.28 -8.46 2.30
CA THR A 35 -26.01 -7.12 2.85
C THR A 35 -25.94 -6.10 1.72
N PRO A 36 -26.55 -4.91 1.85
CA PRO A 36 -26.49 -3.84 0.87
C PRO A 36 -25.05 -3.36 0.59
N ALA A 37 -24.80 -2.85 -0.63
CA ALA A 37 -23.46 -2.47 -1.08
C ALA A 37 -22.85 -1.32 -0.28
N ASP A 38 -23.65 -0.36 0.17
CA ASP A 38 -23.23 0.77 1.00
C ASP A 38 -22.78 0.33 2.40
N GLU A 39 -23.48 -0.61 3.01
CA GLU A 39 -23.09 -1.20 4.29
C GLU A 39 -21.79 -2.01 4.16
N LEU A 40 -21.66 -2.80 3.08
CA LEU A 40 -20.42 -3.52 2.76
C LEU A 40 -19.24 -2.57 2.56
N ALA A 41 -19.45 -1.47 1.82
CA ALA A 41 -18.43 -0.45 1.61
C ALA A 41 -18.03 0.22 2.94
N ALA A 42 -19.01 0.56 3.79
CA ALA A 42 -18.76 1.17 5.09
C ALA A 42 -17.99 0.23 6.03
N SER A 43 -18.41 -1.04 6.14
CA SER A 43 -17.75 -2.04 6.97
C SER A 43 -16.31 -2.30 6.51
N ARG A 44 -16.09 -2.45 5.19
CA ARG A 44 -14.76 -2.63 4.60
C ARG A 44 -13.87 -1.42 4.85
N THR A 45 -14.39 -0.21 4.64
CA THR A 45 -13.65 1.04 4.91
C THR A 45 -13.24 1.13 6.38
N ALA A 46 -14.17 0.86 7.30
CA ALA A 46 -13.88 0.89 8.74
C ALA A 46 -12.80 -0.12 9.13
N ARG A 47 -12.88 -1.35 8.61
CA ARG A 47 -11.87 -2.39 8.86
C ARG A 47 -10.50 -2.00 8.29
N ALA A 48 -10.46 -1.55 7.04
CA ALA A 48 -9.22 -1.09 6.40
C ALA A 48 -8.61 0.09 7.16
N ALA A 49 -9.41 1.06 7.59
CA ALA A 49 -8.95 2.22 8.36
C ALA A 49 -8.26 1.83 9.67
N VAL A 50 -8.81 0.83 10.40
CA VAL A 50 -8.17 0.30 11.63
C VAL A 50 -6.82 -0.31 11.32
N PHE A 51 -6.71 -1.13 10.28
CA PHE A 51 -5.46 -1.78 9.90
C PHE A 51 -4.41 -0.76 9.45
N ILE A 52 -4.77 0.16 8.55
CA ILE A 52 -3.89 1.21 8.03
C ILE A 52 -3.40 2.14 9.14
N ARG A 53 -4.26 2.46 10.12
CA ARG A 53 -3.88 3.26 11.28
C ARG A 53 -2.81 2.58 12.13
N ASN A 54 -2.94 1.27 12.32
CA ASN A 54 -2.02 0.48 13.14
C ASN A 54 -0.70 0.22 12.41
N ASP A 55 -0.77 -0.16 11.14
CA ASP A 55 0.38 -0.42 10.28
C ASP A 55 -0.04 -0.31 8.80
N PRO A 56 0.34 0.76 8.10
CA PRO A 56 -0.07 0.99 6.72
C PRO A 56 0.55 0.04 5.70
N ALA A 57 1.66 -0.62 6.03
CA ALA A 57 2.36 -1.57 5.16
C ALA A 57 1.79 -2.98 5.28
N ARG A 58 1.05 -3.26 6.34
CA ARG A 58 0.48 -4.57 6.60
C ARG A 58 -0.75 -4.83 5.72
N PRO A 59 -0.87 -6.04 5.10
CA PRO A 59 -2.01 -6.35 4.24
C PRO A 59 -3.34 -6.31 5.00
N THR A 60 -4.39 -5.83 4.32
CA THR A 60 -5.77 -5.80 4.84
C THR A 60 -6.46 -7.17 4.78
N GLN A 61 -5.84 -8.14 4.10
CA GLN A 61 -6.38 -9.50 3.95
C GLN A 61 -6.73 -10.15 5.30
N THR A 62 -7.69 -11.08 5.30
CA THR A 62 -8.27 -11.74 6.47
C THR A 62 -9.13 -10.85 7.37
N GLY A 63 -9.19 -9.55 7.10
CA GLY A 63 -10.03 -8.61 7.86
C GLY A 63 -11.50 -9.00 7.82
N GLU A 64 -12.09 -9.21 8.99
CA GLU A 64 -13.50 -9.56 9.12
C GLU A 64 -14.41 -8.36 8.85
N LEU A 65 -15.41 -8.55 8.02
CA LEU A 65 -16.49 -7.60 7.78
C LEU A 65 -17.64 -7.93 8.74
N VAL A 66 -17.53 -7.41 9.95
CA VAL A 66 -18.41 -7.76 11.08
C VAL A 66 -19.88 -7.46 10.77
N GLY A 67 -20.74 -8.44 10.98
CA GLY A 67 -22.19 -8.33 10.76
C GLY A 67 -22.63 -8.39 9.29
N MET A 68 -21.69 -8.49 8.35
CA MET A 68 -22.02 -8.56 6.93
C MET A 68 -22.37 -9.99 6.50
N LEU A 69 -23.52 -10.14 5.86
CA LEU A 69 -24.04 -11.43 5.41
C LEU A 69 -23.64 -11.69 3.96
N PRO A 70 -22.85 -12.75 3.69
CA PRO A 70 -22.41 -13.11 2.36
C PRO A 70 -23.53 -13.76 1.53
N ALA A 71 -23.25 -13.96 0.25
CA ALA A 71 -24.07 -14.81 -0.60
C ALA A 71 -24.13 -16.27 -0.08
N PRO A 72 -25.20 -17.02 -0.38
CA PRO A 72 -25.30 -18.45 -0.09
C PRO A 72 -24.12 -19.25 -0.69
N LYS A 73 -23.70 -20.35 -0.05
CA LYS A 73 -22.49 -21.11 -0.40
C LYS A 73 -22.38 -21.45 -1.89
N GLY A 74 -23.49 -21.85 -2.52
CA GLY A 74 -23.50 -22.22 -3.96
C GLY A 74 -23.55 -21.05 -4.95
N LYS A 75 -23.55 -19.80 -4.43
CA LYS A 75 -23.63 -18.57 -5.24
C LYS A 75 -22.42 -17.67 -5.10
N ARG A 76 -21.38 -18.14 -4.41
CA ARG A 76 -20.14 -17.40 -4.19
C ARG A 76 -19.21 -17.54 -5.38
N PHE A 77 -18.43 -16.50 -5.63
CA PHE A 77 -17.37 -16.56 -6.65
C PHE A 77 -16.36 -17.66 -6.33
N THR A 78 -16.02 -18.41 -7.36
CA THR A 78 -14.92 -19.36 -7.33
C THR A 78 -13.58 -18.62 -7.27
N MET A 79 -12.50 -19.33 -6.93
CA MET A 79 -11.15 -18.73 -6.90
C MET A 79 -10.75 -18.16 -8.28
N THR A 80 -11.14 -18.83 -9.38
CA THR A 80 -10.87 -18.34 -10.73
C THR A 80 -11.62 -17.04 -11.04
N GLU A 81 -12.88 -16.93 -10.63
CA GLU A 81 -13.67 -15.72 -10.80
C GLU A 81 -13.13 -14.58 -9.94
N GLN A 82 -12.71 -14.85 -8.69
CA GLN A 82 -12.05 -13.86 -7.83
C GLN A 82 -10.74 -13.37 -8.46
N GLN A 83 -9.93 -14.27 -9.05
CA GLN A 83 -8.72 -13.87 -9.74
C GLN A 83 -9.02 -13.01 -10.98
N THR A 84 -10.09 -13.32 -11.71
CA THR A 84 -10.57 -12.48 -12.82
C THR A 84 -10.95 -11.09 -12.34
N LEU A 85 -11.70 -10.97 -11.24
CA LEU A 85 -12.06 -9.69 -10.64
C LEU A 85 -10.81 -8.87 -10.27
N LEU A 86 -9.85 -9.48 -9.59
CA LEU A 86 -8.58 -8.83 -9.21
C LEU A 86 -7.81 -8.30 -10.42
N SER A 87 -7.76 -9.06 -11.52
CA SER A 87 -7.08 -8.64 -12.76
C SER A 87 -7.79 -7.47 -13.46
N HIS A 88 -9.07 -7.24 -13.17
CA HIS A 88 -9.87 -6.13 -13.64
C HIS A 88 -10.00 -4.98 -12.62
N GLY A 89 -9.14 -4.95 -11.60
CA GLY A 89 -9.09 -3.86 -10.61
C GLY A 89 -10.27 -3.86 -9.64
N VAL A 90 -10.90 -5.01 -9.43
CA VAL A 90 -11.99 -5.20 -8.48
C VAL A 90 -11.47 -5.95 -7.26
N ALA A 91 -11.54 -5.33 -6.10
CA ALA A 91 -11.16 -5.91 -4.83
C ALA A 91 -12.15 -7.00 -4.41
N THR A 92 -11.67 -8.06 -3.77
CA THR A 92 -12.44 -9.28 -3.51
C THR A 92 -12.60 -9.57 -2.03
N ALA A 93 -13.58 -10.40 -1.72
CA ALA A 93 -13.83 -10.96 -0.39
C ALA A 93 -13.98 -12.47 -0.49
N TYR A 94 -13.86 -13.15 0.63
CA TYR A 94 -14.09 -14.59 0.74
C TYR A 94 -14.82 -14.91 2.04
N VAL A 95 -15.37 -16.12 2.14
CA VAL A 95 -16.09 -16.55 3.34
C VAL A 95 -15.37 -17.74 3.96
N GLU A 96 -15.01 -17.58 5.22
CA GLU A 96 -14.39 -18.60 6.03
C GLU A 96 -15.20 -18.82 7.31
N SER A 97 -15.61 -20.06 7.59
CA SER A 97 -16.41 -20.41 8.76
C SER A 97 -17.69 -19.56 8.91
N GLY A 98 -18.33 -19.19 7.78
CA GLY A 98 -19.53 -18.36 7.76
C GLY A 98 -19.29 -16.85 7.86
N VAL A 99 -18.05 -16.42 8.04
CA VAL A 99 -17.67 -15.01 8.20
C VAL A 99 -17.14 -14.45 6.90
N LEU A 100 -17.66 -13.29 6.47
CA LEU A 100 -17.16 -12.55 5.31
C LEU A 100 -15.86 -11.82 5.66
N ARG A 101 -14.81 -12.02 4.87
CA ARG A 101 -13.48 -11.47 5.08
C ARG A 101 -12.93 -10.80 3.83
N ILE A 102 -12.08 -9.80 4.02
CA ILE A 102 -11.31 -9.19 2.95
C ILE A 102 -10.34 -10.25 2.40
N GLN A 103 -10.35 -10.49 1.08
CA GLN A 103 -9.34 -11.29 0.42
C GLN A 103 -8.17 -10.43 -0.05
N ARG A 104 -8.44 -9.38 -0.83
CA ARG A 104 -7.42 -8.44 -1.30
C ARG A 104 -8.04 -7.09 -1.64
N ASP A 105 -7.40 -6.01 -1.21
CA ASP A 105 -7.75 -4.63 -1.54
C ASP A 105 -6.88 -4.13 -2.70
N VAL A 106 -7.31 -4.41 -3.93
CA VAL A 106 -6.69 -3.82 -5.11
C VAL A 106 -7.32 -2.47 -5.43
N THR A 107 -6.55 -1.60 -6.08
CA THR A 107 -7.08 -0.37 -6.68
C THR A 107 -7.61 -0.68 -8.08
N THR A 108 -8.32 0.28 -8.67
CA THR A 108 -8.74 0.15 -10.06
C THR A 108 -7.61 0.49 -11.06
N TYR A 109 -6.42 0.85 -10.59
CA TYR A 109 -5.28 1.18 -11.44
C TYR A 109 -4.66 -0.08 -12.06
N ARG A 110 -4.52 -0.08 -13.38
CA ARG A 110 -4.00 -1.21 -14.15
C ARG A 110 -3.05 -0.79 -15.28
N LYS A 111 -3.12 0.48 -15.69
CA LYS A 111 -2.34 1.00 -16.81
C LYS A 111 -1.77 2.37 -16.45
N ASN A 112 -0.53 2.60 -16.90
CA ASN A 112 0.12 3.91 -16.77
C ASN A 112 -0.44 4.93 -17.76
N ALA A 113 0.10 6.15 -17.74
CA ALA A 113 -0.32 7.25 -18.62
C ALA A 113 -0.13 6.96 -20.12
N TYR A 114 0.67 5.96 -20.47
CA TYR A 114 0.91 5.52 -21.86
C TYR A 114 0.03 4.35 -22.27
N GLY A 115 -0.90 3.90 -21.41
CA GLY A 115 -1.78 2.77 -21.68
C GLY A 115 -1.13 1.40 -21.52
N VAL A 116 0.13 1.34 -21.05
CA VAL A 116 0.85 0.08 -20.80
C VAL A 116 0.44 -0.48 -19.44
N ALA A 117 0.33 -1.81 -19.35
CA ALA A 117 0.04 -2.50 -18.09
C ALA A 117 1.06 -2.13 -17.02
N ASP A 118 0.57 -1.73 -15.84
CA ASP A 118 1.38 -1.25 -14.72
C ASP A 118 0.73 -1.67 -13.40
N ASN A 119 1.51 -2.27 -12.53
CA ASN A 119 1.07 -2.75 -11.22
C ASN A 119 1.62 -1.91 -10.04
N SER A 120 2.28 -0.78 -10.30
CA SER A 120 2.91 0.07 -9.28
C SER A 120 1.95 0.51 -8.17
N TYR A 121 0.67 0.66 -8.50
CA TYR A 121 -0.38 1.05 -7.56
C TYR A 121 -1.49 -0.02 -7.44
N LEU A 122 -1.15 -1.27 -7.71
CA LEU A 122 -2.13 -2.37 -7.68
C LEU A 122 -2.75 -2.52 -6.29
N ASP A 123 -1.93 -2.62 -5.26
CA ASP A 123 -2.41 -2.80 -3.89
C ASP A 123 -2.66 -1.45 -3.21
N SER A 124 -3.82 -1.32 -2.55
CA SER A 124 -4.19 -0.08 -1.86
C SER A 124 -3.23 0.27 -0.72
N GLU A 125 -2.64 -0.74 -0.09
CA GLU A 125 -1.68 -0.60 1.01
C GLU A 125 -0.42 0.15 0.56
N THR A 126 0.04 -0.03 -0.68
CA THR A 126 1.17 0.72 -1.24
C THR A 126 0.92 2.23 -1.18
N LEU A 127 -0.28 2.67 -1.55
CA LEU A 127 -0.67 4.08 -1.47
C LEU A 127 -0.77 4.59 -0.04
N HIS A 128 -1.31 3.78 0.86
CA HIS A 128 -1.43 4.15 2.27
C HIS A 128 -0.06 4.25 2.94
N THR A 129 0.85 3.33 2.61
CA THR A 129 2.25 3.35 3.06
C THR A 129 2.97 4.60 2.55
N SER A 130 2.85 4.88 1.25
CA SER A 130 3.42 6.09 0.64
C SER A 130 2.89 7.36 1.31
N ALA A 131 1.57 7.47 1.49
CA ALA A 131 0.95 8.61 2.15
C ALA A 131 1.40 8.75 3.62
N TYR A 132 1.58 7.66 4.34
CA TYR A 132 2.12 7.66 5.70
C TYR A 132 3.56 8.19 5.72
N VAL A 133 4.42 7.67 4.85
CA VAL A 133 5.83 8.10 4.75
C VAL A 133 5.92 9.58 4.42
N LEU A 134 5.19 10.06 3.40
CA LEU A 134 5.20 11.48 3.03
C LEU A 134 4.70 12.39 4.16
N ARG A 135 3.66 11.99 4.90
CA ARG A 135 3.21 12.73 6.08
C ARG A 135 4.27 12.75 7.18
N LYS A 136 4.96 11.63 7.41
CA LYS A 136 6.07 11.55 8.38
C LYS A 136 7.20 12.50 8.00
N LEU A 137 7.62 12.50 6.73
CA LEU A 137 8.66 13.43 6.23
C LEU A 137 8.23 14.88 6.42
N LYS A 138 7.02 15.24 5.98
CA LYS A 138 6.48 16.58 6.19
C LYS A 138 6.50 16.98 7.67
N SER A 139 6.02 16.11 8.55
CA SER A 139 5.98 16.38 9.99
C SER A 139 7.37 16.60 10.57
N VAL A 140 8.35 15.75 10.23
CA VAL A 140 9.73 15.87 10.71
C VAL A 140 10.36 17.19 10.25
N ILE A 141 10.24 17.51 8.96
CA ILE A 141 10.84 18.73 8.41
C ILE A 141 10.16 19.98 8.98
N THR A 142 8.83 20.03 9.02
CA THR A 142 8.13 21.22 9.51
C THR A 142 8.31 21.46 11.01
N SER A 143 8.35 20.41 11.82
CA SER A 143 8.52 20.54 13.26
C SER A 143 9.93 21.01 13.66
N LYS A 144 10.95 20.53 12.96
CA LYS A 144 12.35 20.87 13.28
C LYS A 144 12.85 22.12 12.56
N TYR A 145 12.51 22.28 11.29
CA TYR A 145 13.12 23.26 10.40
C TYR A 145 12.16 24.33 9.87
N GLY A 146 10.90 24.34 10.28
CA GLY A 146 9.86 25.24 9.77
C GLY A 146 10.16 26.74 9.91
N ARG A 147 11.14 27.13 10.77
CA ARG A 147 11.57 28.51 10.96
C ARG A 147 13.07 28.71 10.71
N HIS A 148 13.71 27.82 9.95
CA HIS A 148 15.12 27.93 9.63
C HIS A 148 15.34 28.69 8.31
N LYS A 149 16.46 29.40 8.27
CA LYS A 149 16.99 30.00 7.03
C LYS A 149 17.70 28.91 6.22
N LEU A 150 17.67 28.99 4.91
CA LEU A 150 18.34 28.06 4.02
C LEU A 150 19.68 28.62 3.56
N ALA A 151 20.78 27.92 3.84
CA ALA A 151 22.11 28.24 3.34
C ALA A 151 22.65 27.11 2.46
N SER A 152 23.68 27.43 1.68
CA SER A 152 24.42 26.41 0.93
C SER A 152 25.36 25.62 1.85
N ASP A 153 25.68 24.40 1.47
CA ASP A 153 26.67 23.59 2.20
C ASP A 153 28.02 24.29 2.24
N GLY A 154 28.74 24.14 3.35
CA GLY A 154 30.03 24.79 3.56
C GLY A 154 29.97 26.25 4.03
N THR A 155 28.77 26.87 4.12
CA THR A 155 28.62 28.21 4.67
C THR A 155 29.01 28.23 6.15
N ARG A 156 29.85 29.20 6.55
CA ARG A 156 30.27 29.39 7.93
C ARG A 156 29.32 30.36 8.65
N PHE A 157 28.71 29.89 9.71
CA PHE A 157 27.82 30.69 10.57
C PHE A 157 28.11 30.39 12.04
N GLY A 158 27.78 31.36 12.91
CA GLY A 158 28.01 31.23 14.34
C GLY A 158 27.09 30.20 14.99
N PRO A 159 27.42 29.71 16.19
CA PRO A 159 26.61 28.73 16.91
C PRO A 159 25.22 29.28 17.24
N GLY A 160 24.22 28.42 17.35
CA GLY A 160 22.85 28.78 17.72
C GLY A 160 22.01 29.44 16.63
N GLN A 161 22.54 29.62 15.41
CA GLN A 161 21.76 30.17 14.32
C GLN A 161 20.78 29.12 13.73
N ALA A 162 19.52 29.55 13.56
CA ALA A 162 18.50 28.72 12.92
C ALA A 162 18.74 28.65 11.39
N ILE A 163 19.72 27.87 10.97
CA ILE A 163 20.13 27.69 9.59
C ILE A 163 20.15 26.20 9.25
N VAL A 164 19.67 25.86 8.08
CA VAL A 164 19.68 24.51 7.53
C VAL A 164 20.36 24.52 6.16
N THR A 165 21.03 23.43 5.83
CA THR A 165 21.67 23.21 4.51
C THR A 165 21.15 21.93 3.88
N PRO A 166 21.36 21.71 2.58
CA PRO A 166 21.01 20.44 1.92
C PRO A 166 21.57 19.21 2.64
N ALA A 167 22.84 19.25 3.09
CA ALA A 167 23.47 18.17 3.81
C ALA A 167 22.79 17.87 5.16
N VAL A 168 22.35 18.90 5.89
CA VAL A 168 21.61 18.74 7.17
C VAL A 168 20.27 18.03 6.91
N ILE A 169 19.52 18.48 5.90
CA ILE A 169 18.25 17.84 5.52
C ILE A 169 18.47 16.42 5.05
N LYS A 170 19.50 16.16 4.24
CA LYS A 170 19.87 14.79 3.83
C LYS A 170 20.13 13.89 5.05
N GLY A 171 20.86 14.35 6.03
CA GLY A 171 21.09 13.65 7.30
C GLY A 171 19.80 13.33 8.06
N GLU A 172 18.87 14.28 8.13
CA GLU A 172 17.56 14.10 8.78
C GLU A 172 16.69 13.07 8.06
N LEU A 173 16.69 13.11 6.71
CA LEU A 173 15.96 12.13 5.90
C LEU A 173 16.53 10.72 6.07
N LEU A 174 17.85 10.57 6.14
CA LEU A 174 18.52 9.30 6.42
C LEU A 174 18.17 8.77 7.81
N ALA A 175 18.15 9.63 8.82
CA ALA A 175 17.74 9.26 10.19
C ALA A 175 16.26 8.85 10.24
N THR A 176 15.39 9.56 9.50
CA THR A 176 13.96 9.24 9.40
C THR A 176 13.74 7.91 8.68
N TYR A 177 14.48 7.64 7.61
CA TYR A 177 14.42 6.37 6.90
C TYR A 177 14.78 5.18 7.79
N ARG A 178 15.84 5.29 8.60
CA ARG A 178 16.19 4.26 9.61
C ARG A 178 15.08 4.02 10.64
N GLN A 179 14.34 5.06 11.03
CA GLN A 179 13.19 4.89 11.91
C GLN A 179 12.07 4.11 11.21
N LEU A 180 11.81 4.43 9.94
CA LEU A 180 10.82 3.72 9.13
C LEU A 180 11.21 2.26 8.88
N GLU A 181 12.51 1.99 8.65
CA GLU A 181 13.05 0.64 8.48
C GLU A 181 12.88 -0.19 9.77
N ARG A 182 13.21 0.38 10.93
CA ARG A 182 12.96 -0.27 12.25
C ARG A 182 11.48 -0.52 12.53
N ALA A 183 10.61 0.30 11.97
CA ALA A 183 9.15 0.13 12.05
C ALA A 183 8.59 -0.87 11.02
N GLY A 184 9.44 -1.45 10.16
CA GLY A 184 9.03 -2.41 9.12
C GLY A 184 8.22 -1.79 7.97
N ILE A 185 8.37 -0.50 7.72
CA ILE A 185 7.66 0.23 6.65
C ILE A 185 8.48 0.26 5.36
N VAL A 186 9.81 0.37 5.48
CA VAL A 186 10.76 0.41 4.37
C VAL A 186 11.91 -0.57 4.63
N GLU A 187 12.67 -0.87 3.59
CA GLU A 187 13.85 -1.73 3.64
C GLU A 187 15.02 -1.14 2.84
N ASN A 188 16.17 -1.82 2.77
CA ASN A 188 17.31 -1.48 1.92
C ASN A 188 17.91 -0.08 2.16
N TYR A 189 18.18 0.28 3.43
CA TYR A 189 18.71 1.59 3.82
C TYR A 189 19.97 2.03 3.01
N GLU A 190 20.94 1.13 2.76
CA GLU A 190 22.18 1.51 2.06
C GLU A 190 21.90 1.87 0.59
N LEU A 191 20.95 1.20 -0.05
CA LEU A 191 20.53 1.52 -1.41
C LEU A 191 19.77 2.85 -1.44
N PHE A 192 18.86 3.07 -0.50
CA PHE A 192 18.19 4.35 -0.33
C PHE A 192 19.19 5.50 -0.14
N LYS A 193 20.15 5.35 0.76
CA LYS A 193 21.20 6.36 1.04
C LYS A 193 21.99 6.74 -0.22
N LYS A 194 22.28 5.76 -1.08
CA LYS A 194 23.01 5.96 -2.34
C LYS A 194 22.22 6.84 -3.32
N TYR A 195 20.91 6.65 -3.41
CA TYR A 195 20.05 7.33 -4.39
C TYR A 195 19.31 8.56 -3.84
N LEU A 196 19.37 8.83 -2.54
CA LEU A 196 18.80 10.03 -1.95
C LEU A 196 19.54 11.27 -2.44
N VAL A 197 18.84 12.15 -3.15
CA VAL A 197 19.36 13.46 -3.58
C VAL A 197 18.62 14.55 -2.83
N VAL A 198 19.36 15.50 -2.28
CA VAL A 198 18.85 16.74 -1.67
C VAL A 198 19.70 17.88 -2.16
N GLU A 199 19.09 18.82 -2.85
CA GLU A 199 19.79 19.94 -3.46
C GLU A 199 18.96 21.21 -3.41
N ARG A 200 19.63 22.36 -3.43
CA ARG A 200 18.97 23.65 -3.52
C ARG A 200 18.49 23.87 -4.94
N ASP A 201 17.29 24.37 -5.10
CA ASP A 201 16.75 24.70 -6.42
C ASP A 201 17.58 25.79 -7.09
N ALA A 202 17.82 25.64 -8.39
CA ALA A 202 18.64 26.59 -9.16
C ALA A 202 17.90 27.90 -9.47
N SER A 203 16.58 27.87 -9.50
CA SER A 203 15.72 29.01 -9.86
C SER A 203 15.07 29.68 -8.65
N ASP A 204 14.80 28.93 -7.57
CA ASP A 204 14.23 29.43 -6.33
C ASP A 204 15.21 29.22 -5.15
N PRO A 205 15.88 30.30 -4.68
CA PRO A 205 16.85 30.21 -3.59
C PRO A 205 16.25 29.78 -2.25
N ASN A 206 14.93 29.79 -2.09
CA ASN A 206 14.24 29.39 -0.87
C ASN A 206 13.72 27.94 -0.90
N ARG A 207 14.03 27.19 -1.97
CA ARG A 207 13.51 25.85 -2.22
C ARG A 207 14.63 24.79 -2.14
N LEU A 208 14.31 23.67 -1.49
CA LEU A 208 15.07 22.41 -1.56
C LEU A 208 14.29 21.38 -2.38
N ASN A 209 14.94 20.83 -3.38
CA ASN A 209 14.46 19.67 -4.13
C ASN A 209 14.97 18.40 -3.48
N THR A 210 14.11 17.41 -3.39
CA THR A 210 14.46 16.11 -2.81
C THR A 210 13.94 15.00 -3.71
N LEU A 211 14.86 14.15 -4.19
CA LEU A 211 14.52 12.85 -4.76
C LEU A 211 14.60 11.83 -3.63
N PHE A 212 13.45 11.34 -3.22
CA PHE A 212 13.30 10.39 -2.12
C PHE A 212 12.78 9.06 -2.68
N PRO A 213 13.65 8.07 -2.96
CA PRO A 213 13.29 6.78 -3.56
C PRO A 213 13.13 5.69 -2.47
N PRO A 214 11.99 5.61 -1.77
CA PRO A 214 11.80 4.60 -0.73
C PRO A 214 11.65 3.21 -1.35
N ASP A 215 12.18 2.20 -0.69
CA ASP A 215 11.91 0.79 -0.92
C ASP A 215 10.93 0.32 0.16
N TYR A 216 9.66 0.11 -0.22
CA TYR A 216 8.62 -0.30 0.72
C TYR A 216 8.67 -1.80 0.97
N VAL A 217 8.50 -2.22 2.24
CA VAL A 217 8.37 -3.63 2.59
C VAL A 217 7.16 -4.24 1.87
N ASN A 218 7.38 -5.36 1.19
CA ASN A 218 6.37 -6.07 0.44
C ASN A 218 5.47 -6.92 1.34
N GLN A 219 4.28 -7.25 0.85
CA GLN A 219 3.29 -8.05 1.57
C GLN A 219 3.37 -9.53 1.16
N LEU A 220 3.33 -10.43 2.11
CA LEU A 220 3.21 -11.87 1.83
C LEU A 220 1.79 -12.17 1.33
N ARG A 221 1.61 -12.24 0.01
CA ARG A 221 0.32 -12.50 -0.63
C ARG A 221 0.08 -13.97 -0.95
N VAL A 222 1.14 -14.67 -1.32
CA VAL A 222 1.06 -16.07 -1.71
C VAL A 222 2.14 -16.87 -1.01
N PHE A 223 1.73 -17.92 -0.33
CA PHE A 223 2.62 -18.94 0.20
C PHE A 223 2.44 -20.21 -0.64
N ALA A 224 3.38 -20.48 -1.54
CA ALA A 224 3.34 -21.63 -2.42
C ALA A 224 4.17 -22.76 -1.83
N VAL A 225 3.57 -23.95 -1.71
CA VAL A 225 4.22 -25.15 -1.19
C VAL A 225 4.07 -26.30 -2.17
N VAL A 226 5.18 -26.93 -2.50
CA VAL A 226 5.19 -28.24 -3.18
C VAL A 226 5.41 -29.29 -2.11
N ASN A 227 4.38 -30.09 -1.84
CA ASN A 227 4.49 -31.19 -0.88
C ASN A 227 4.88 -32.47 -1.63
N GLN A 228 6.08 -32.98 -1.37
CA GLN A 228 6.57 -34.27 -1.84
C GLN A 228 6.70 -35.19 -0.62
N PHE A 229 5.62 -35.90 -0.28
CA PHE A 229 5.69 -36.86 0.81
C PHE A 229 6.28 -38.19 0.33
N ARG A 230 6.97 -38.89 1.24
CA ARG A 230 7.45 -40.26 1.04
C ARG A 230 6.94 -41.10 2.19
N LEU A 231 6.46 -42.31 1.88
CA LEU A 231 6.02 -43.25 2.91
C LEU A 231 7.21 -43.91 3.60
N GLN A 232 8.35 -43.99 2.89
CA GLN A 232 9.59 -44.56 3.44
C GLN A 232 10.78 -43.88 2.76
N TYR A 233 11.78 -43.56 3.51
CA TYR A 233 13.10 -43.22 2.98
C TYR A 233 13.89 -44.52 2.81
N SER A 234 14.55 -44.71 1.66
CA SER A 234 15.55 -45.76 1.54
C SER A 234 16.68 -45.44 2.51
N GLU A 235 17.03 -46.37 3.38
CA GLU A 235 18.30 -46.27 4.13
C GLU A 235 19.43 -46.25 3.10
N GLU A 236 20.08 -45.08 2.96
CA GLU A 236 21.37 -45.05 2.31
C GLU A 236 22.31 -45.82 3.21
N SER A 237 22.77 -46.97 2.76
CA SER A 237 23.79 -47.76 3.41
C SER A 237 25.01 -46.87 3.68
N ALA A 238 25.33 -46.72 4.97
CA ALA A 238 26.51 -46.03 5.44
C ALA A 238 27.81 -46.65 4.91
#